data_57d3d7dfea75a287c22ed6cf38ff0a08
#
_entry.id   57d3d7dfea75a287c22ed6cf38ff0a08
#
_cell.length_a   1.000
_cell.length_b   1.000
_cell.length_c   1.000
_cell.angle_alpha   90.00
_cell.angle_beta   90.00
_cell.angle_gamma   90.00
#
_symmetry.space_group_name_H-M   'P 1'
#
loop_
_entity.id
_entity.type
_entity.pdbx_description
1 polymer ?
#
loop_
_entity_poly.entity_id
_entity_poly.type
_entity_poly.pdbx_seq_one_letter_code
_entity_poly.pdbx_strand_id
1 'polypeptide(L)'
;MNPNLAKVLLIDRDQERRNERISVLKQHGYKVFPALDLQQARSRCKPGAFDLIVVNSGGQPDMALELCEWIKSNDSKQAVLLIAATGNQLPHRDYIVSDVPKQLLDRIESLFKGVEVAVKAA
;
A
#
# COMPACT_ATOMS: atom_id res chain seq x y z
N MET A 1 -9.12 6.91 14.65
CA MET A 1 -8.12 5.84 14.71
C MET A 1 -6.73 6.43 14.92
N ASN A 2 -5.95 5.86 15.81
CA ASN A 2 -4.58 6.29 16.03
C ASN A 2 -3.68 5.66 14.94
N PRO A 3 -3.02 6.47 14.09
CA PRO A 3 -2.15 5.94 13.03
C PRO A 3 -1.03 5.06 13.58
N ASN A 4 -0.61 5.25 14.84
CA ASN A 4 0.43 4.42 15.46
C ASN A 4 0.03 2.95 15.57
N LEU A 5 -1.26 2.63 15.43
CA LEU A 5 -1.76 1.26 15.48
C LEU A 5 -2.04 0.69 14.09
N ALA A 6 -1.93 1.52 13.05
CA ALA A 6 -2.21 1.08 11.69
C ALA A 6 -1.15 0.10 11.20
N LYS A 7 -1.61 -1.02 10.64
CA LYS A 7 -0.74 -2.06 10.10
C LYS A 7 -0.68 -1.94 8.58
N VAL A 8 0.52 -1.83 8.05
CA VAL A 8 0.77 -1.69 6.62
C VAL A 8 1.59 -2.87 6.13
N LEU A 9 1.08 -3.58 5.12
CA LEU A 9 1.87 -4.59 4.42
C LEU A 9 2.53 -3.90 3.23
N LEU A 10 3.85 -3.92 3.17
CA LEU A 10 4.61 -3.35 2.06
C LEU A 10 5.22 -4.46 1.22
N ILE A 11 4.77 -4.55 -0.02
CA ILE A 11 5.22 -5.55 -0.98
C ILE A 11 6.19 -4.87 -1.94
N ASP A 12 7.48 -5.21 -1.82
CA ASP A 12 8.53 -4.59 -2.62
C ASP A 12 9.69 -5.57 -2.80
N ARG A 13 10.07 -5.80 -4.06
CA ARG A 13 11.18 -6.71 -4.39
C ARG A 13 12.54 -6.04 -4.24
N ASP A 14 12.60 -4.72 -4.33
CA ASP A 14 13.84 -3.96 -4.20
C ASP A 14 14.17 -3.75 -2.72
N GLN A 15 15.20 -4.45 -2.23
CA GLN A 15 15.57 -4.41 -0.82
C GLN A 15 15.89 -3.00 -0.34
N GLU A 16 16.62 -2.23 -1.13
CA GLU A 16 17.05 -0.90 -0.75
C GLU A 16 15.86 0.05 -0.62
N ARG A 17 14.99 0.09 -1.63
CA ARG A 17 13.80 0.93 -1.61
C ARG A 17 12.80 0.47 -0.56
N ARG A 18 12.68 -0.85 -0.39
CA ARG A 18 11.81 -1.40 0.66
C ARG A 18 12.25 -0.91 2.03
N ASN A 19 13.54 -0.97 2.32
CA ASN A 19 14.07 -0.54 3.61
C ASN A 19 13.87 0.95 3.84
N GLU A 20 14.05 1.78 2.81
CA GLU A 20 13.79 3.21 2.88
C GLU A 20 12.33 3.50 3.21
N ARG A 21 11.42 2.83 2.51
CA ARG A 21 9.98 3.04 2.71
C ARG A 21 9.54 2.56 4.09
N ILE A 22 10.06 1.42 4.53
CA ILE A 22 9.77 0.91 5.88
C ILE A 22 10.19 1.95 6.92
N SER A 23 11.39 2.49 6.79
CA SER A 23 11.94 3.46 7.73
C SER A 23 11.06 4.71 7.80
N VAL A 24 10.69 5.26 6.65
CA VAL A 24 9.84 6.46 6.57
C VAL A 24 8.48 6.21 7.22
N LEU A 25 7.85 5.09 6.90
CA LEU A 25 6.53 4.77 7.45
C LEU A 25 6.59 4.55 8.96
N LYS A 26 7.61 3.87 9.44
CA LYS A 26 7.78 3.67 10.89
C LYS A 26 7.98 4.99 11.63
N GLN A 27 8.72 5.92 11.04
CA GLN A 27 8.91 7.25 11.62
C GLN A 27 7.60 8.01 11.77
N HIS A 28 6.61 7.71 10.93
CA HIS A 28 5.30 8.33 10.99
C HIS A 28 4.27 7.52 11.79
N GLY A 29 4.73 6.51 12.52
CA GLY A 29 3.90 5.80 13.49
C GLY A 29 3.18 4.57 12.97
N TYR A 30 3.47 4.13 11.74
CA TYR A 30 2.85 2.92 11.19
C TYR A 30 3.63 1.66 11.57
N LYS A 31 2.90 0.56 11.74
CA LYS A 31 3.51 -0.77 11.87
C LYS A 31 3.64 -1.35 10.47
N VAL A 32 4.86 -1.63 10.04
CA VAL A 32 5.12 -2.05 8.66
C VAL A 32 5.62 -3.48 8.64
N PHE A 33 4.99 -4.30 7.80
CA PHE A 33 5.36 -5.69 7.58
C PHE A 33 5.78 -5.86 6.13
N PRO A 34 6.98 -6.37 5.86
CA PRO A 34 7.45 -6.52 4.49
C PRO A 34 6.99 -7.82 3.84
N ALA A 35 6.79 -7.79 2.53
CA ALA A 35 6.72 -8.98 1.71
C ALA A 35 7.70 -8.79 0.56
N LEU A 36 8.50 -9.81 0.27
CA LEU A 36 9.63 -9.68 -0.64
C LEU A 36 9.22 -9.83 -2.11
N ASP A 37 8.09 -10.51 -2.35
CA ASP A 37 7.59 -10.74 -3.70
C ASP A 37 6.09 -10.94 -3.69
N LEU A 38 5.51 -11.09 -4.89
CA LEU A 38 4.07 -11.22 -5.05
C LEU A 38 3.53 -12.53 -4.50
N GLN A 39 4.31 -13.59 -4.57
CA GLN A 39 3.90 -14.89 -4.04
C GLN A 39 3.81 -14.87 -2.52
N GLN A 40 4.82 -14.31 -1.86
CA GLN A 40 4.82 -14.15 -0.41
C GLN A 40 3.67 -13.25 0.04
N ALA A 41 3.39 -12.21 -0.75
CA ALA A 41 2.28 -11.31 -0.49
C ALA A 41 0.94 -12.03 -0.46
N ARG A 42 0.70 -12.93 -1.41
CA ARG A 42 -0.57 -13.67 -1.47
C ARG A 42 -0.83 -14.48 -0.22
N SER A 43 0.21 -15.08 0.35
CA SER A 43 0.06 -15.86 1.57
C SER A 43 -0.22 -15.00 2.80
N ARG A 44 0.13 -13.71 2.76
CA ARG A 44 -0.06 -12.78 3.87
C ARG A 44 -1.33 -11.94 3.77
N CYS A 45 -1.91 -11.81 2.58
CA CYS A 45 -3.08 -10.97 2.34
C CYS A 45 -4.38 -11.66 2.77
N LYS A 46 -4.58 -11.77 4.07
CA LYS A 46 -5.83 -12.31 4.62
C LYS A 46 -6.75 -11.15 5.00
N PRO A 47 -8.07 -11.29 4.82
CA PRO A 47 -9.03 -10.24 5.21
C PRO A 47 -8.82 -9.81 6.65
N GLY A 48 -8.73 -8.51 6.89
CA GLY A 48 -8.58 -7.95 8.22
C GLY A 48 -7.18 -8.00 8.80
N ALA A 49 -6.20 -8.58 8.10
CA ALA A 49 -4.83 -8.69 8.61
C ALA A 49 -4.11 -7.35 8.61
N PHE A 50 -4.39 -6.49 7.63
CA PHE A 50 -3.73 -5.20 7.47
C PHE A 50 -4.74 -4.09 7.21
N ASP A 51 -4.41 -2.89 7.69
CA ASP A 51 -5.22 -1.69 7.41
C ASP A 51 -4.96 -1.14 6.02
N LEU A 52 -3.75 -1.34 5.51
CA LEU A 52 -3.36 -0.89 4.18
C LEU A 52 -2.35 -1.88 3.58
N ILE A 53 -2.49 -2.15 2.29
CA ILE A 53 -1.54 -2.95 1.53
C ILE A 53 -0.94 -2.05 0.44
N VAL A 54 0.38 -1.91 0.45
CA VAL A 54 1.12 -1.11 -0.54
C VAL A 54 1.92 -2.05 -1.42
N VAL A 55 1.68 -1.98 -2.73
CA VAL A 55 2.33 -2.83 -3.71
C VAL A 55 3.24 -1.99 -4.59
N ASN A 56 4.54 -2.31 -4.63
CA ASN A 56 5.45 -1.70 -5.58
C ASN A 56 5.48 -2.56 -6.85
N SER A 57 5.29 -1.92 -8.01
CA SER A 57 5.29 -2.63 -9.28
C SER A 57 6.64 -3.29 -9.61
N GLY A 58 7.75 -2.68 -9.18
CA GLY A 58 9.08 -3.30 -9.26
C GLY A 58 9.50 -3.78 -10.64
N GLY A 59 9.10 -3.07 -11.69
CA GLY A 59 9.39 -3.48 -13.07
C GLY A 59 8.44 -4.52 -13.62
N GLN A 60 7.41 -4.92 -12.86
CA GLN A 60 6.39 -5.87 -13.28
C GLN A 60 5.01 -5.29 -13.08
N PRO A 61 4.65 -4.22 -13.82
CA PRO A 61 3.40 -3.50 -13.56
C PRO A 61 2.15 -4.35 -13.76
N ASP A 62 2.15 -5.24 -14.76
CA ASP A 62 0.98 -6.07 -15.03
C ASP A 62 0.73 -7.06 -13.89
N MET A 63 1.78 -7.68 -13.37
CA MET A 63 1.67 -8.63 -12.27
C MET A 63 1.25 -7.93 -10.98
N ALA A 64 1.78 -6.73 -10.74
CA ALA A 64 1.43 -5.94 -9.58
C ALA A 64 -0.04 -5.49 -9.63
N LEU A 65 -0.50 -5.06 -10.80
CA LEU A 65 -1.91 -4.68 -11.00
C LEU A 65 -2.82 -5.88 -10.79
N GLU A 66 -2.45 -7.03 -11.32
CA GLU A 66 -3.21 -8.27 -11.14
C GLU A 66 -3.32 -8.63 -9.65
N LEU A 67 -2.24 -8.48 -8.89
CA LEU A 67 -2.28 -8.71 -7.45
C LEU A 67 -3.25 -7.76 -6.75
N CYS A 68 -3.23 -6.48 -7.11
CA CYS A 68 -4.15 -5.50 -6.53
C CYS A 68 -5.61 -5.86 -6.82
N GLU A 69 -5.90 -6.27 -8.06
CA GLU A 69 -7.24 -6.68 -8.45
C GLU A 69 -7.66 -7.94 -7.66
N TRP A 70 -6.74 -8.89 -7.49
CA TRP A 70 -7.01 -10.09 -6.72
C TRP A 70 -7.34 -9.75 -5.26
N ILE A 71 -6.56 -8.86 -4.65
CA ILE A 71 -6.80 -8.44 -3.26
C ILE A 71 -8.19 -7.81 -3.14
N LYS A 72 -8.51 -6.89 -4.04
CA LYS A 72 -9.81 -6.20 -4.02
C LYS A 72 -10.98 -7.13 -4.28
N SER A 73 -10.78 -8.17 -5.08
CA SER A 73 -11.85 -9.15 -5.34
C SER A 73 -12.11 -10.05 -4.14
N ASN A 74 -11.11 -10.30 -3.31
CA ASN A 74 -11.27 -11.10 -2.10
C ASN A 74 -11.80 -10.29 -0.92
N ASP A 75 -11.49 -8.99 -0.87
CA ASP A 75 -11.97 -8.10 0.17
C ASP A 75 -12.10 -6.69 -0.41
N SER A 76 -13.29 -6.34 -0.84
CA SER A 76 -13.55 -5.05 -1.49
C SER A 76 -13.30 -3.85 -0.57
N LYS A 77 -13.28 -4.07 0.74
CA LYS A 77 -13.04 -3.01 1.73
C LYS A 77 -11.56 -2.80 2.03
N GLN A 78 -10.70 -3.71 1.55
CA GLN A 78 -9.27 -3.60 1.80
C GLN A 78 -8.69 -2.38 1.07
N ALA A 79 -8.02 -1.50 1.82
CA ALA A 79 -7.30 -0.38 1.22
C ALA A 79 -6.01 -0.89 0.57
N VAL A 80 -5.81 -0.53 -0.68
CA VAL A 80 -4.66 -0.94 -1.48
C VAL A 80 -4.10 0.27 -2.21
N LEU A 81 -2.78 0.42 -2.22
CA LEU A 81 -2.08 1.41 -3.05
C LEU A 81 -1.06 0.68 -3.93
N LEU A 82 -1.06 1.00 -5.21
CA LEU A 82 -0.07 0.50 -6.15
C LEU A 82 0.90 1.62 -6.49
N ILE A 83 2.19 1.41 -6.17
CA ILE A 83 3.23 2.36 -6.52
C ILE A 83 3.64 2.12 -7.96
N ALA A 84 3.47 3.12 -8.82
CA ALA A 84 3.83 3.06 -10.21
C ALA A 84 4.87 4.14 -10.52
N ALA A 85 5.92 3.75 -11.22
CA ALA A 85 6.93 4.70 -11.67
C ALA A 85 6.31 5.67 -12.68
N THR A 86 6.82 6.90 -12.68
CA THR A 86 6.38 7.94 -13.63
C THR A 86 6.63 7.45 -15.06
N GLY A 87 5.61 7.54 -15.90
CA GLY A 87 5.70 7.12 -17.30
C GLY A 87 5.16 5.73 -17.59
N ASN A 88 4.83 4.95 -16.57
CA ASN A 88 4.17 3.66 -16.78
C ASN A 88 2.76 3.87 -17.33
N GLN A 89 2.41 3.11 -18.38
CA GLN A 89 1.09 3.19 -19.00
C GLN A 89 0.13 2.19 -18.33
N LEU A 90 -0.18 2.44 -17.07
CA LEU A 90 -1.16 1.63 -16.36
C LEU A 90 -2.55 2.24 -16.50
N PRO A 91 -3.62 1.42 -16.44
CA PRO A 91 -4.98 1.95 -16.41
C PRO A 91 -5.15 2.92 -15.24
N HIS A 92 -5.91 3.99 -15.46
CA HIS A 92 -6.18 4.94 -14.39
C HIS A 92 -7.01 4.26 -13.30
N ARG A 93 -6.49 4.25 -12.08
CA ARG A 93 -7.14 3.70 -10.89
C ARG A 93 -6.91 4.64 -9.72
N ASP A 94 -7.89 4.75 -8.85
CA ASP A 94 -7.80 5.61 -7.67
C ASP A 94 -6.69 5.18 -6.71
N TYR A 95 -6.32 3.90 -6.73
CA TYR A 95 -5.31 3.37 -5.83
C TYR A 95 -3.88 3.42 -6.41
N ILE A 96 -3.69 3.91 -7.62
CA ILE A 96 -2.35 4.05 -8.21
C ILE A 96 -1.73 5.36 -7.78
N VAL A 97 -0.50 5.30 -7.27
CA VAL A 97 0.23 6.46 -6.75
C VAL A 97 1.64 6.50 -7.30
N SER A 98 2.21 7.70 -7.36
CA SER A 98 3.59 7.92 -7.81
C SER A 98 4.61 7.24 -6.87
N ASP A 99 5.78 6.87 -7.42
CA ASP A 99 6.88 6.33 -6.63
C ASP A 99 7.68 7.41 -5.89
N VAL A 100 7.32 8.69 -6.04
CA VAL A 100 7.95 9.79 -5.30
C VAL A 100 7.59 9.65 -3.81
N PRO A 101 8.60 9.54 -2.90
CA PRO A 101 8.33 9.21 -1.50
C PRO A 101 7.35 10.14 -0.79
N LYS A 102 7.46 11.44 -1.03
CA LYS A 102 6.55 12.41 -0.40
C LYS A 102 5.11 12.20 -0.86
N GLN A 103 4.90 11.94 -2.14
CA GLN A 103 3.55 11.74 -2.67
C GLN A 103 2.93 10.46 -2.12
N LEU A 104 3.72 9.42 -1.96
CA LEU A 104 3.25 8.18 -1.36
C LEU A 104 2.81 8.42 0.09
N LEU A 105 3.63 9.08 0.88
CA LEU A 105 3.33 9.34 2.28
C LEU A 105 2.08 10.22 2.42
N ASP A 106 1.98 11.28 1.61
CA ASP A 106 0.81 12.16 1.62
C ASP A 106 -0.46 11.38 1.29
N ARG A 107 -0.39 10.45 0.35
CA ARG A 107 -1.54 9.63 -0.03
C ARG A 107 -1.95 8.70 1.10
N ILE A 108 -0.98 8.07 1.76
CA ILE A 108 -1.25 7.18 2.90
C ILE A 108 -1.92 7.95 4.03
N GLU A 109 -1.36 9.11 4.39
CA GLU A 109 -1.92 9.94 5.44
C GLU A 109 -3.33 10.41 5.11
N SER A 110 -3.55 10.78 3.86
CA SER A 110 -4.87 11.21 3.39
C SER A 110 -5.91 10.10 3.53
N LEU A 111 -5.55 8.87 3.22
CA LEU A 111 -6.46 7.73 3.37
C LEU A 111 -6.89 7.55 4.82
N PHE A 112 -5.95 7.59 5.76
CA PHE A 112 -6.28 7.41 7.16
C PHE A 112 -7.03 8.61 7.73
N LYS A 113 -6.70 9.82 7.32
CA LYS A 113 -7.45 11.02 7.73
C LYS A 113 -8.89 10.99 7.20
N GLY A 114 -9.06 10.53 5.97
CA GLY A 114 -10.39 10.39 5.38
C GLY A 114 -11.27 9.44 6.18
N VAL A 115 -10.71 8.32 6.62
CA VAL A 115 -11.42 7.36 7.46
C VAL A 115 -11.79 8.00 8.81
N GLU A 116 -10.86 8.72 9.43
CA GLU A 116 -11.11 9.43 10.69
C GLU A 116 -12.24 10.45 10.57
N VAL A 117 -12.20 11.26 9.53
CA VAL A 117 -13.23 12.27 9.28
C VAL A 117 -14.59 11.60 9.09
N ALA A 118 -14.66 10.51 8.34
CA ALA A 118 -15.90 9.77 8.13
C ALA A 118 -16.47 9.24 9.45
N VAL A 119 -15.61 8.72 10.31
CA VAL A 119 -16.03 8.22 11.63
C VAL A 119 -16.56 9.37 12.49
N LYS A 120 -15.89 10.52 12.48
CA LYS A 120 -16.32 11.69 13.26
C LYS A 120 -17.63 12.27 12.74
N ALA A 121 -17.87 12.19 11.43
CA ALA A 121 -19.09 12.69 10.82
C ALA A 121 -20.30 11.79 11.12
N ALA A 122 -20.04 10.54 11.42
CA ALA A 122 -21.09 9.59 11.74
C ALA A 122 -21.54 9.75 13.19
#